data_88184c3ccca415957575227264578589
#
_entry.id   88184c3ccca415957575227264578589
#
_cell.length_a   1.000
_cell.length_b   1.000
_cell.length_c   1.000
_cell.angle_alpha   90.00
_cell.angle_beta   90.00
_cell.angle_gamma   90.00
#
_symmetry.space_group_name_H-M   'P 1'
#
loop_
_entity.id
_entity.type
_entity.pdbx_description
1 polymer ?
#
loop_
_entity_poly.entity_id
_entity_poly.type
_entity_poly.pdbx_seq_one_letter_code
_entity_poly.pdbx_strand_id
1 'polypeptide(L)'
;QQSLQAALGVRYRSNALAQEKTGEMYVDGRLYGGHTKGDFEHAEVVVFVGKNPWQSHSFPRARPVLKEMAADHDRCMVVIDPRRSETAAMADIHLQVRPGTDAWCLAALGAVLVQEDLIDHDFVRDHTTGAEAVLAAYAEVDVAGYAERCGVEESLIRRTARRIAAAASVCTYEDLGIQQAPHSTLSSYLNKMLWILTGNFAKQGGMFLHSTFAALAGGTGGGGSKVTPVTGARIISGLVPCNSIAEEIDTHHPDRFRAMWIDSVNPAHSLADSASFRRAMRKLELSVVIDIAMTETAREADYVLPAATQFEKWECTFFNVDFPENVFHLRAPLMEALEGTLDEPEIYARVIRALGVVDDATLEPLRAAAAAGLPAFADAFFAAIGADPRLMGLAGHVLHETLGPTLGPARGTAALWGVAHLCAMAQPASVARAGFGGTGFEPGNALFSRILTGEAVVFTRDDHENAWDYVRRPDRRFTLEIPELISHLRSLATEPSSWTTEEFPMVLSAGERRAFTANTIIRDPSWRRRDAQGALRLSPADASAYGVESGDSLRVVTERGAAVAVVEVTDQMQAGHISLPNGLGVSHDSGTPGVAPNELTSLHHRDFLAGTPWHKYVPARLERV
;
A
#
# COMPACT_ATOMS: atom_id res chain seq x y z
N GLN A 1 -3.82 7.61 18.01
CA GLN A 1 -2.79 8.28 17.22
C GLN A 1 -3.23 9.65 16.71
N GLN A 2 -4.34 9.78 15.95
CA GLN A 2 -4.83 11.06 15.42
C GLN A 2 -5.05 12.11 16.52
N SER A 3 -5.60 11.71 17.67
CA SER A 3 -5.82 12.63 18.80
C SER A 3 -4.50 13.15 19.39
N LEU A 4 -3.44 12.34 19.45
CA LEU A 4 -2.12 12.81 19.86
C LEU A 4 -1.52 13.78 18.83
N GLN A 5 -1.69 13.49 17.54
CA GLN A 5 -1.26 14.42 16.48
C GLN A 5 -1.93 15.78 16.60
N ALA A 6 -3.24 15.78 16.87
CA ALA A 6 -4.00 17.02 17.09
C ALA A 6 -3.53 17.75 18.36
N ALA A 7 -3.36 17.02 19.46
CA ALA A 7 -2.91 17.57 20.75
C ALA A 7 -1.53 18.24 20.67
N LEU A 8 -0.62 17.68 19.90
CA LEU A 8 0.76 18.17 19.71
C LEU A 8 0.92 19.12 18.52
N GLY A 9 -0.13 19.34 17.72
CA GLY A 9 -0.04 20.14 16.49
C GLY A 9 0.91 19.54 15.45
N VAL A 10 0.97 18.21 15.33
CA VAL A 10 1.86 17.50 14.41
C VAL A 10 1.54 17.85 12.96
N ARG A 11 2.53 18.32 12.22
CA ARG A 11 2.38 18.76 10.82
C ARG A 11 2.66 17.67 9.80
N TYR A 12 3.50 16.70 10.15
CA TYR A 12 4.03 15.68 9.24
C TYR A 12 3.73 14.30 9.78
N ARG A 13 3.29 13.42 8.91
CA ARG A 13 3.04 12.01 9.22
C ARG A 13 3.44 11.13 8.05
N SER A 14 3.75 9.89 8.34
CA SER A 14 3.99 8.85 7.35
C SER A 14 3.40 7.53 7.83
N ASN A 15 3.33 6.57 6.95
CA ASN A 15 3.02 5.17 7.27
C ASN A 15 3.55 4.27 6.14
N ALA A 16 3.34 2.95 6.23
CA ALA A 16 3.83 1.99 5.25
C ALA A 16 3.37 2.29 3.80
N LEU A 17 2.20 2.89 3.60
CA LEU A 17 1.69 3.25 2.26
C LEU A 17 2.58 4.29 1.56
N ALA A 18 3.30 5.12 2.32
CA ALA A 18 4.24 6.10 1.77
C ALA A 18 5.51 5.46 1.17
N GLN A 19 5.73 4.18 1.39
CA GLN A 19 6.83 3.42 0.79
C GLN A 19 6.46 2.80 -0.56
N GLU A 20 5.15 2.71 -0.87
CA GLU A 20 4.69 1.96 -2.03
C GLU A 20 3.51 2.61 -2.78
N LYS A 21 2.49 3.07 -2.06
CA LYS A 21 1.18 3.44 -2.63
C LYS A 21 1.04 4.91 -3.03
N THR A 22 1.99 5.78 -2.69
CA THR A 22 1.84 7.22 -2.93
C THR A 22 1.80 7.57 -4.42
N GLY A 23 2.50 6.83 -5.28
CA GLY A 23 2.40 6.99 -6.73
C GLY A 23 1.00 6.65 -7.26
N GLU A 24 0.47 5.49 -6.87
CA GLU A 24 -0.91 5.10 -7.18
C GLU A 24 -1.93 6.09 -6.62
N MET A 25 -1.80 6.51 -5.36
CA MET A 25 -2.68 7.49 -4.73
C MET A 25 -2.65 8.86 -5.45
N TYR A 26 -1.50 9.27 -5.97
CA TYR A 26 -1.39 10.48 -6.77
C TYR A 26 -2.20 10.36 -8.06
N VAL A 27 -2.03 9.26 -8.78
CA VAL A 27 -2.73 8.97 -10.04
C VAL A 27 -4.24 8.88 -9.80
N ASP A 28 -4.66 8.05 -8.86
CA ASP A 28 -6.07 7.86 -8.47
C ASP A 28 -6.73 9.19 -8.08
N GLY A 29 -6.01 9.99 -7.28
CA GLY A 29 -6.44 11.31 -6.87
C GLY A 29 -6.64 12.27 -8.02
N ARG A 30 -5.81 12.20 -9.06
CA ARG A 30 -5.87 13.07 -10.24
C ARG A 30 -6.91 12.59 -11.26
N LEU A 31 -7.06 11.29 -11.44
CA LEU A 31 -8.00 10.72 -12.40
C LEU A 31 -9.45 10.86 -11.91
N TYR A 32 -9.78 10.34 -10.72
CA TYR A 32 -11.17 10.21 -10.27
C TYR A 32 -11.40 10.49 -8.77
N GLY A 33 -10.34 10.66 -8.00
CA GLY A 33 -10.43 11.10 -6.59
C GLY A 33 -10.63 10.00 -5.54
N GLY A 34 -10.48 8.73 -5.90
CA GLY A 34 -10.65 7.59 -5.00
C GLY A 34 -9.72 6.43 -5.36
N HIS A 35 -9.72 5.36 -4.58
CA HIS A 35 -9.01 4.12 -4.89
C HIS A 35 -9.93 3.14 -5.61
N THR A 36 -9.43 2.47 -6.65
CA THR A 36 -10.18 1.49 -7.43
C THR A 36 -9.87 0.06 -7.01
N LYS A 37 -10.86 -0.80 -7.17
CA LYS A 37 -10.77 -2.26 -7.00
C LYS A 37 -11.33 -2.95 -8.23
N GLY A 38 -10.79 -4.12 -8.60
CA GLY A 38 -11.31 -4.95 -9.69
C GLY A 38 -12.24 -6.05 -9.19
N ASP A 39 -13.24 -6.40 -10.00
CA ASP A 39 -14.07 -7.59 -9.80
C ASP A 39 -13.39 -8.81 -10.44
N PHE A 40 -12.39 -9.33 -9.74
CA PHE A 40 -11.56 -10.44 -10.23
C PHE A 40 -12.31 -11.76 -10.37
N GLU A 41 -13.41 -11.93 -9.64
CA GLU A 41 -14.22 -13.16 -9.71
C GLU A 41 -14.97 -13.30 -11.04
N HIS A 42 -15.39 -12.17 -11.64
CA HIS A 42 -16.24 -12.16 -12.82
C HIS A 42 -15.55 -11.61 -14.08
N ALA A 43 -14.33 -11.08 -13.97
CA ALA A 43 -13.62 -10.51 -15.10
C ALA A 43 -13.30 -11.56 -16.17
N GLU A 44 -13.55 -11.22 -17.44
CA GLU A 44 -13.11 -12.03 -18.58
C GLU A 44 -11.59 -11.93 -18.76
N VAL A 45 -11.01 -10.73 -18.65
CA VAL A 45 -9.56 -10.52 -18.64
C VAL A 45 -9.11 -9.88 -17.35
N VAL A 46 -8.11 -10.47 -16.70
CA VAL A 46 -7.44 -9.86 -15.55
C VAL A 46 -5.97 -9.60 -15.88
N VAL A 47 -5.49 -8.38 -15.61
CA VAL A 47 -4.09 -8.01 -15.79
C VAL A 47 -3.44 -7.76 -14.43
N PHE A 48 -2.55 -8.62 -14.01
CA PHE A 48 -1.73 -8.45 -12.81
C PHE A 48 -0.39 -7.81 -13.18
N VAL A 49 -0.07 -6.66 -12.60
CA VAL A 49 1.15 -5.90 -12.92
C VAL A 49 2.05 -5.81 -11.69
N GLY A 50 3.18 -6.48 -11.71
CA GLY A 50 4.08 -6.57 -10.54
C GLY A 50 3.40 -7.13 -9.30
N LYS A 51 2.43 -8.01 -9.50
CA LYS A 51 1.55 -8.57 -8.46
C LYS A 51 1.51 -10.09 -8.52
N ASN A 52 1.77 -10.73 -7.38
CA ASN A 52 1.64 -12.18 -7.22
C ASN A 52 0.55 -12.53 -6.18
N PRO A 53 -0.74 -12.53 -6.56
CA PRO A 53 -1.84 -12.79 -5.62
C PRO A 53 -1.80 -14.18 -4.98
N TRP A 54 -1.11 -15.15 -5.60
CA TRP A 54 -0.89 -16.47 -5.01
C TRP A 54 -0.21 -16.39 -3.64
N GLN A 55 0.73 -15.45 -3.47
CA GLN A 55 1.45 -15.22 -2.20
C GLN A 55 0.87 -14.05 -1.39
N SER A 56 0.51 -12.96 -2.06
CA SER A 56 0.11 -11.72 -1.38
C SER A 56 -1.39 -11.59 -1.13
N HIS A 57 -2.21 -12.46 -1.72
CA HIS A 57 -3.67 -12.42 -1.67
C HIS A 57 -4.23 -11.06 -2.16
N SER A 58 -4.72 -10.22 -1.26
CA SER A 58 -5.20 -8.84 -1.47
C SER A 58 -6.60 -8.71 -2.09
N PHE A 59 -7.29 -9.81 -2.34
CA PHE A 59 -8.71 -9.88 -2.63
C PHE A 59 -9.30 -11.19 -2.10
N PRO A 60 -10.61 -11.26 -1.85
CA PRO A 60 -11.25 -12.46 -1.31
C PRO A 60 -11.01 -13.68 -2.20
N ARG A 61 -10.83 -14.85 -1.57
CA ARG A 61 -10.66 -16.12 -2.28
C ARG A 61 -9.53 -16.13 -3.33
N ALA A 62 -8.44 -15.33 -3.16
CA ALA A 62 -7.44 -15.12 -4.21
C ALA A 62 -6.95 -16.41 -4.89
N ARG A 63 -6.52 -17.42 -4.11
CA ARG A 63 -6.04 -18.68 -4.68
C ARG A 63 -7.13 -19.53 -5.36
N PRO A 64 -8.35 -19.68 -4.81
CA PRO A 64 -9.47 -20.26 -5.55
C PRO A 64 -9.76 -19.54 -6.86
N VAL A 65 -9.89 -18.21 -6.85
CA VAL A 65 -10.18 -17.41 -8.05
C VAL A 65 -9.10 -17.60 -9.13
N LEU A 66 -7.82 -17.57 -8.77
CA LEU A 66 -6.73 -17.82 -9.71
C LEU A 66 -6.82 -19.21 -10.36
N LYS A 67 -7.19 -20.25 -9.59
CA LYS A 67 -7.37 -21.61 -10.13
C LYS A 67 -8.60 -21.72 -11.01
N GLU A 68 -9.69 -21.06 -10.63
CA GLU A 68 -10.94 -21.00 -11.41
C GLU A 68 -10.67 -20.31 -12.76
N MET A 69 -9.95 -19.19 -12.76
CA MET A 69 -9.55 -18.50 -13.99
C MET A 69 -8.65 -19.37 -14.88
N ALA A 70 -7.62 -19.99 -14.31
CA ALA A 70 -6.70 -20.83 -15.08
C ALA A 70 -7.35 -22.09 -15.67
N ALA A 71 -8.52 -22.51 -15.16
CA ALA A 71 -9.28 -23.64 -15.67
C ALA A 71 -10.38 -23.24 -16.67
N ASP A 72 -10.68 -21.96 -16.80
CA ASP A 72 -11.75 -21.43 -17.65
C ASP A 72 -11.16 -20.87 -18.96
N HIS A 73 -11.41 -21.54 -20.07
CA HIS A 73 -10.88 -21.18 -21.39
C HIS A 73 -11.52 -19.92 -22.00
N ASP A 74 -12.65 -19.43 -21.47
CA ASP A 74 -13.30 -18.19 -21.90
C ASP A 74 -12.67 -16.96 -21.21
N ARG A 75 -11.94 -17.18 -20.12
CA ARG A 75 -11.23 -16.15 -19.37
C ARG A 75 -9.75 -16.08 -19.74
N CYS A 76 -9.09 -14.98 -19.40
CA CYS A 76 -7.66 -14.80 -19.67
C CYS A 76 -6.96 -14.10 -18.52
N MET A 77 -5.94 -14.73 -17.98
CA MET A 77 -5.06 -14.16 -16.98
C MET A 77 -3.77 -13.66 -17.64
N VAL A 78 -3.54 -12.35 -17.59
CA VAL A 78 -2.31 -11.69 -18.06
C VAL A 78 -1.47 -11.31 -16.85
N VAL A 79 -0.18 -11.64 -16.87
CA VAL A 79 0.77 -11.24 -15.83
C VAL A 79 1.93 -10.48 -16.45
N ILE A 80 2.22 -9.30 -15.94
CA ILE A 80 3.41 -8.49 -16.25
C ILE A 80 4.32 -8.57 -15.03
N ASP A 81 5.41 -9.32 -15.11
CA ASP A 81 6.33 -9.55 -13.99
C ASP A 81 7.70 -10.00 -14.55
N PRO A 82 8.82 -9.45 -14.09
CA PRO A 82 10.15 -9.89 -14.53
C PRO A 82 10.47 -11.33 -14.09
N ARG A 83 9.77 -11.84 -13.09
CA ARG A 83 9.93 -13.19 -12.57
C ARG A 83 8.74 -14.08 -12.96
N ARG A 84 9.02 -15.33 -13.28
CA ARG A 84 7.96 -16.34 -13.43
C ARG A 84 7.44 -16.77 -12.06
N SER A 85 6.67 -15.86 -11.44
CA SER A 85 6.02 -16.08 -10.14
C SER A 85 4.97 -17.20 -10.21
N GLU A 86 4.45 -17.63 -9.04
CA GLU A 86 3.42 -18.67 -8.98
C GLU A 86 2.15 -18.26 -9.75
N THR A 87 1.80 -16.98 -9.73
CA THR A 87 0.68 -16.44 -10.52
C THR A 87 1.04 -16.42 -12.01
N ALA A 88 2.25 -15.99 -12.37
CA ALA A 88 2.72 -15.99 -13.76
C ALA A 88 2.81 -17.41 -14.36
N ALA A 89 3.14 -18.42 -13.54
CA ALA A 89 3.19 -19.81 -13.98
C ALA A 89 1.80 -20.40 -14.29
N MET A 90 0.72 -19.76 -13.81
CA MET A 90 -0.68 -20.15 -14.08
C MET A 90 -1.34 -19.27 -15.15
N ALA A 91 -0.68 -18.18 -15.57
CA ALA A 91 -1.24 -17.22 -16.50
C ALA A 91 -1.30 -17.75 -17.94
N ASP A 92 -2.31 -17.33 -18.70
CA ASP A 92 -2.43 -17.58 -20.13
C ASP A 92 -1.40 -16.78 -20.93
N ILE A 93 -1.09 -15.57 -20.43
CA ILE A 93 -0.11 -14.67 -21.02
C ILE A 93 0.81 -14.14 -19.92
N HIS A 94 2.11 -14.45 -20.04
CA HIS A 94 3.15 -13.85 -19.20
C HIS A 94 4.01 -12.92 -20.04
N LEU A 95 3.90 -11.61 -19.79
CA LEU A 95 4.79 -10.60 -20.34
C LEU A 95 5.97 -10.48 -19.37
N GLN A 96 7.01 -11.32 -19.62
CA GLN A 96 8.20 -11.36 -18.76
C GLN A 96 9.14 -10.19 -19.12
N VAL A 97 8.85 -9.03 -18.57
CA VAL A 97 9.63 -7.80 -18.79
C VAL A 97 11.03 -7.90 -18.18
N ARG A 98 11.99 -7.17 -18.72
CA ARG A 98 13.24 -6.91 -18.01
C ARG A 98 12.93 -6.10 -16.73
N PRO A 99 13.65 -6.34 -15.61
CA PRO A 99 13.42 -5.57 -14.38
C PRO A 99 13.44 -4.06 -14.62
N GLY A 100 12.44 -3.35 -14.10
CA GLY A 100 12.34 -1.89 -14.18
C GLY A 100 11.85 -1.32 -15.51
N THR A 101 11.43 -2.16 -16.46
CA THR A 101 10.95 -1.71 -17.78
C THR A 101 9.44 -1.83 -17.95
N ASP A 102 8.72 -1.96 -16.87
CA ASP A 102 7.25 -2.08 -16.84
C ASP A 102 6.55 -0.92 -17.58
N ALA A 103 7.08 0.31 -17.42
CA ALA A 103 6.52 1.50 -18.06
C ALA A 103 6.52 1.41 -19.59
N TRP A 104 7.60 0.87 -20.20
CA TRP A 104 7.65 0.66 -21.66
C TRP A 104 6.66 -0.40 -22.12
N CYS A 105 6.52 -1.50 -21.37
CA CYS A 105 5.54 -2.54 -21.69
C CYS A 105 4.11 -2.01 -21.61
N LEU A 106 3.76 -1.29 -20.55
CA LEU A 106 2.44 -0.70 -20.35
C LEU A 106 2.15 0.39 -21.40
N ALA A 107 3.14 1.21 -21.71
CA ALA A 107 3.03 2.24 -22.77
C ALA A 107 2.80 1.60 -24.14
N ALA A 108 3.51 0.51 -24.46
CA ALA A 108 3.32 -0.22 -25.71
C ALA A 108 1.92 -0.85 -25.81
N LEU A 109 1.40 -1.44 -24.70
CA LEU A 109 0.03 -1.96 -24.66
C LEU A 109 -1.00 -0.85 -24.93
N GLY A 110 -0.90 0.28 -24.23
CA GLY A 110 -1.78 1.44 -24.44
C GLY A 110 -1.67 2.03 -25.85
N ALA A 111 -0.45 2.07 -26.39
CA ALA A 111 -0.22 2.52 -27.76
C ALA A 111 -0.90 1.63 -28.81
N VAL A 112 -0.84 0.32 -28.66
CA VAL A 112 -1.55 -0.61 -29.54
C VAL A 112 -3.06 -0.36 -29.49
N LEU A 113 -3.64 -0.16 -28.29
CA LEU A 113 -5.07 0.16 -28.17
C LEU A 113 -5.44 1.40 -28.97
N VAL A 114 -4.59 2.43 -28.95
CA VAL A 114 -4.85 3.71 -29.64
C VAL A 114 -4.53 3.61 -31.13
N GLN A 115 -3.37 3.08 -31.52
CA GLN A 115 -2.91 3.05 -32.91
C GLN A 115 -3.70 2.07 -33.78
N GLU A 116 -4.28 1.03 -33.19
CA GLU A 116 -5.14 0.06 -33.90
C GLU A 116 -6.64 0.36 -33.73
N ASP A 117 -6.98 1.53 -33.15
CA ASP A 117 -8.36 1.99 -32.94
C ASP A 117 -9.23 1.00 -32.15
N LEU A 118 -8.67 0.46 -31.05
CA LEU A 118 -9.28 -0.55 -30.21
C LEU A 118 -9.89 0.01 -28.92
N ILE A 119 -10.05 1.33 -28.82
CA ILE A 119 -10.60 2.01 -27.63
C ILE A 119 -12.13 2.06 -27.70
N ASP A 120 -12.78 2.15 -26.52
CA ASP A 120 -14.22 2.43 -26.39
C ASP A 120 -14.45 3.95 -26.54
N HIS A 121 -14.71 4.40 -27.76
CA HIS A 121 -14.90 5.82 -28.10
C HIS A 121 -16.09 6.43 -27.37
N ASP A 122 -17.19 5.67 -27.16
CA ASP A 122 -18.37 6.17 -26.48
C ASP A 122 -18.07 6.39 -24.99
N PHE A 123 -17.42 5.43 -24.33
CA PHE A 123 -17.01 5.58 -22.94
C PHE A 123 -16.02 6.76 -22.78
N VAL A 124 -15.01 6.86 -23.63
CA VAL A 124 -14.02 7.95 -23.59
C VAL A 124 -14.68 9.31 -23.76
N ARG A 125 -15.60 9.45 -24.72
CA ARG A 125 -16.35 10.70 -24.96
C ARG A 125 -17.23 11.08 -23.78
N ASP A 126 -17.99 10.13 -23.25
CA ASP A 126 -19.07 10.39 -22.29
C ASP A 126 -18.60 10.45 -20.85
N HIS A 127 -17.54 9.71 -20.51
CA HIS A 127 -17.07 9.53 -19.13
C HIS A 127 -15.68 10.08 -18.82
N THR A 128 -14.99 10.70 -19.81
CA THR A 128 -13.65 11.25 -19.58
C THR A 128 -13.51 12.70 -20.05
N THR A 129 -12.47 13.37 -19.56
CA THR A 129 -12.01 14.68 -20.02
C THR A 129 -10.50 14.65 -20.24
N GLY A 130 -10.00 15.45 -21.21
CA GLY A 130 -8.57 15.51 -21.52
C GLY A 130 -8.01 14.27 -22.23
N ALA A 131 -8.86 13.48 -22.88
CA ALA A 131 -8.45 12.28 -23.61
C ALA A 131 -7.52 12.60 -24.79
N GLU A 132 -7.74 13.70 -25.49
CA GLU A 132 -6.97 14.09 -26.70
C GLU A 132 -5.46 14.11 -26.46
N ALA A 133 -5.02 14.70 -25.34
CA ALA A 133 -3.60 14.80 -25.00
C ALA A 133 -2.96 13.42 -24.75
N VAL A 134 -3.71 12.51 -24.13
CA VAL A 134 -3.28 11.14 -23.83
C VAL A 134 -3.20 10.30 -25.11
N LEU A 135 -4.26 10.37 -25.94
CA LEU A 135 -4.32 9.64 -27.20
C LEU A 135 -3.21 10.10 -28.15
N ALA A 136 -2.94 11.41 -28.22
CA ALA A 136 -1.81 11.95 -28.98
C ALA A 136 -0.46 11.41 -28.49
N ALA A 137 -0.25 11.32 -27.17
CA ALA A 137 0.99 10.79 -26.62
C ALA A 137 1.17 9.30 -26.95
N TYR A 138 0.11 8.49 -26.89
CA TYR A 138 0.17 7.08 -27.29
C TYR A 138 0.37 6.88 -28.81
N ALA A 139 -0.16 7.78 -29.64
CA ALA A 139 0.06 7.72 -31.08
C ALA A 139 1.54 7.91 -31.47
N GLU A 140 2.32 8.63 -30.65
CA GLU A 140 3.75 8.87 -30.85
C GLU A 140 4.64 7.69 -30.41
N VAL A 141 4.13 6.69 -29.68
CA VAL A 141 4.92 5.57 -29.11
C VAL A 141 5.38 4.62 -30.21
N ASP A 142 6.68 4.35 -30.25
CA ASP A 142 7.27 3.27 -31.05
C ASP A 142 7.08 1.93 -30.34
N VAL A 143 6.03 1.19 -30.71
CA VAL A 143 5.68 -0.09 -30.10
C VAL A 143 6.81 -1.11 -30.25
N ALA A 144 7.46 -1.18 -31.41
CA ALA A 144 8.56 -2.12 -31.68
C ALA A 144 9.78 -1.79 -30.81
N GLY A 145 10.18 -0.52 -30.76
CA GLY A 145 11.29 -0.07 -29.91
C GLY A 145 11.02 -0.24 -28.43
N TYR A 146 9.76 -0.07 -27.99
CA TYR A 146 9.40 -0.30 -26.58
C TYR A 146 9.34 -1.78 -26.22
N ALA A 147 8.91 -2.65 -27.14
CA ALA A 147 8.98 -4.10 -27.01
C ALA A 147 10.42 -4.58 -26.84
N GLU A 148 11.34 -4.08 -27.67
CA GLU A 148 12.78 -4.37 -27.56
C GLU A 148 13.33 -3.93 -26.18
N ARG A 149 12.99 -2.71 -25.72
CA ARG A 149 13.45 -2.17 -24.43
C ARG A 149 12.95 -2.98 -23.25
N CYS A 150 11.68 -3.39 -23.25
CA CYS A 150 11.15 -4.21 -22.17
C CYS A 150 11.47 -5.71 -22.30
N GLY A 151 12.00 -6.13 -23.44
CA GLY A 151 12.41 -7.53 -23.67
C GLY A 151 11.25 -8.47 -23.91
N VAL A 152 10.10 -7.97 -24.33
CA VAL A 152 8.90 -8.74 -24.67
C VAL A 152 8.68 -8.70 -26.18
N GLU A 153 8.38 -9.83 -26.79
CA GLU A 153 8.08 -9.91 -28.23
C GLU A 153 6.93 -8.96 -28.61
N GLU A 154 7.13 -8.11 -29.62
CA GLU A 154 6.11 -7.16 -30.10
C GLU A 154 4.79 -7.85 -30.43
N SER A 155 4.86 -9.01 -31.09
CA SER A 155 3.69 -9.83 -31.43
C SER A 155 2.87 -10.24 -30.21
N LEU A 156 3.53 -10.49 -29.08
CA LEU A 156 2.88 -10.84 -27.80
C LEU A 156 2.21 -9.62 -27.18
N ILE A 157 2.85 -8.45 -27.23
CA ILE A 157 2.27 -7.18 -26.75
C ILE A 157 1.00 -6.87 -27.57
N ARG A 158 1.07 -6.91 -28.89
CA ARG A 158 -0.09 -6.65 -29.77
C ARG A 158 -1.23 -7.64 -29.55
N ARG A 159 -0.92 -8.92 -29.43
CA ARG A 159 -1.93 -9.96 -29.12
C ARG A 159 -2.59 -9.68 -27.76
N THR A 160 -1.82 -9.30 -26.77
CA THR A 160 -2.33 -8.98 -25.42
C THR A 160 -3.26 -7.77 -25.43
N ALA A 161 -2.84 -6.68 -26.09
CA ALA A 161 -3.67 -5.47 -26.21
C ALA A 161 -5.01 -5.77 -26.93
N ARG A 162 -4.98 -6.54 -28.02
CA ARG A 162 -6.18 -6.96 -28.76
C ARG A 162 -7.08 -7.85 -27.91
N ARG A 163 -6.49 -8.72 -27.06
CA ARG A 163 -7.27 -9.58 -26.13
C ARG A 163 -7.93 -8.75 -25.04
N ILE A 164 -7.26 -7.72 -24.53
CA ILE A 164 -7.83 -6.74 -23.57
C ILE A 164 -9.01 -6.00 -24.24
N ALA A 165 -8.80 -5.48 -25.42
CA ALA A 165 -9.83 -4.69 -26.13
C ALA A 165 -11.08 -5.50 -26.52
N ALA A 166 -10.90 -6.78 -26.86
CA ALA A 166 -11.98 -7.66 -27.28
C ALA A 166 -12.80 -8.24 -26.11
N ALA A 167 -12.36 -8.04 -24.87
CA ALA A 167 -13.02 -8.60 -23.71
C ALA A 167 -14.27 -7.83 -23.32
N ALA A 168 -15.33 -8.54 -22.92
CA ALA A 168 -16.55 -7.94 -22.36
C ALA A 168 -16.27 -7.24 -21.03
N SER A 169 -15.28 -7.72 -20.27
CA SER A 169 -14.86 -7.10 -19.01
C SER A 169 -13.37 -7.27 -18.73
N VAL A 170 -12.74 -6.20 -18.22
CA VAL A 170 -11.32 -6.15 -17.89
C VAL A 170 -11.14 -5.52 -16.52
N CYS A 171 -10.35 -6.16 -15.67
CA CYS A 171 -9.83 -5.51 -14.49
C CYS A 171 -8.31 -5.65 -14.38
N THR A 172 -7.67 -4.69 -13.72
CA THR A 172 -6.23 -4.68 -13.54
C THR A 172 -5.88 -4.58 -12.05
N TYR A 173 -4.71 -5.10 -11.67
CA TYR A 173 -4.22 -4.97 -10.31
C TYR A 173 -2.71 -4.80 -10.29
N GLU A 174 -2.25 -3.65 -9.82
CA GLU A 174 -0.84 -3.35 -9.59
C GLU A 174 -0.45 -3.54 -8.12
N ASP A 175 0.82 -3.85 -7.86
CA ASP A 175 1.33 -3.93 -6.49
C ASP A 175 2.83 -3.66 -6.45
N LEU A 176 3.46 -3.98 -5.32
CA LEU A 176 4.84 -3.69 -4.94
C LEU A 176 5.88 -3.91 -6.04
N GLY A 177 5.63 -4.84 -6.97
CA GLY A 177 6.55 -5.12 -8.08
C GLY A 177 6.85 -3.89 -8.92
N ILE A 178 5.82 -3.09 -9.26
CA ILE A 178 5.99 -1.85 -10.01
C ILE A 178 6.01 -0.61 -9.14
N GLN A 179 5.38 -0.65 -7.96
CA GLN A 179 5.27 0.51 -7.06
C GLN A 179 6.59 0.85 -6.34
N GLN A 180 7.53 -0.08 -6.36
CA GLN A 180 8.89 0.07 -5.81
C GLN A 180 9.96 -0.17 -6.89
N ALA A 181 9.66 0.16 -8.13
CA ALA A 181 10.53 0.08 -9.30
C ALA A 181 10.67 1.46 -9.96
N PRO A 182 11.59 1.64 -10.92
CA PRO A 182 11.64 2.85 -11.74
C PRO A 182 10.29 3.16 -12.38
N HIS A 183 9.99 4.46 -12.53
CA HIS A 183 8.74 4.95 -13.14
C HIS A 183 7.45 4.51 -12.45
N SER A 184 7.47 4.25 -11.14
CA SER A 184 6.33 3.67 -10.41
C SER A 184 5.04 4.48 -10.59
N THR A 185 5.10 5.81 -10.47
CA THR A 185 3.93 6.69 -10.66
C THR A 185 3.42 6.67 -12.10
N LEU A 186 4.32 6.68 -13.09
CA LEU A 186 3.94 6.57 -14.49
C LEU A 186 3.33 5.20 -14.80
N SER A 187 3.93 4.11 -14.31
CA SER A 187 3.41 2.75 -14.49
C SER A 187 2.00 2.60 -13.94
N SER A 188 1.71 3.21 -12.79
CA SER A 188 0.35 3.26 -12.23
C SER A 188 -0.63 3.95 -13.18
N TYR A 189 -0.25 5.11 -13.73
CA TYR A 189 -1.07 5.84 -14.70
C TYR A 189 -1.34 5.00 -15.97
N LEU A 190 -0.30 4.42 -16.55
CA LEU A 190 -0.42 3.60 -17.76
C LEU A 190 -1.26 2.34 -17.53
N ASN A 191 -1.15 1.72 -16.36
CA ASN A 191 -1.99 0.60 -15.96
C ASN A 191 -3.48 0.99 -15.93
N LYS A 192 -3.82 2.17 -15.37
CA LYS A 192 -5.22 2.65 -15.35
C LYS A 192 -5.77 2.89 -16.75
N MET A 193 -4.94 3.34 -17.70
CA MET A 193 -5.37 3.55 -19.09
C MET A 193 -5.86 2.26 -19.76
N LEU A 194 -5.35 1.10 -19.40
CA LEU A 194 -5.76 -0.17 -20.02
C LEU A 194 -7.26 -0.45 -19.86
N TRP A 195 -7.81 -0.21 -18.67
CA TRP A 195 -9.25 -0.43 -18.42
C TRP A 195 -10.11 0.80 -18.69
N ILE A 196 -9.55 2.02 -18.58
CA ILE A 196 -10.30 3.25 -18.88
C ILE A 196 -10.56 3.36 -20.38
N LEU A 197 -9.52 3.23 -21.21
CA LEU A 197 -9.66 3.35 -22.65
C LEU A 197 -10.52 2.25 -23.29
N THR A 198 -10.71 1.13 -22.60
CA THR A 198 -11.56 0.00 -23.05
C THR A 198 -12.92 -0.08 -22.32
N GLY A 199 -13.33 1.02 -21.64
CA GLY A 199 -14.67 1.16 -21.06
C GLY A 199 -15.01 0.18 -19.93
N ASN A 200 -14.04 -0.16 -19.08
CA ASN A 200 -14.20 -1.21 -18.06
C ASN A 200 -14.37 -0.65 -16.64
N PHE A 201 -15.36 0.24 -16.45
CA PHE A 201 -15.72 0.78 -15.16
C PHE A 201 -17.20 0.59 -14.85
N ALA A 202 -17.54 0.35 -13.58
CA ALA A 202 -18.91 0.25 -13.06
C ALA A 202 -19.77 -0.82 -13.75
N LYS A 203 -19.17 -1.94 -14.13
CA LYS A 203 -19.85 -3.12 -14.69
C LYS A 203 -19.25 -4.41 -14.12
N GLN A 204 -20.02 -5.50 -14.10
CA GLN A 204 -19.53 -6.79 -13.62
C GLN A 204 -18.22 -7.21 -14.34
N GLY A 205 -17.24 -7.66 -13.59
CA GLY A 205 -15.91 -8.00 -14.10
C GLY A 205 -15.02 -6.82 -14.43
N GLY A 206 -15.47 -5.58 -14.20
CA GLY A 206 -14.71 -4.36 -14.42
C GLY A 206 -14.06 -3.79 -13.16
N MET A 207 -13.68 -2.53 -13.23
CA MET A 207 -13.12 -1.75 -12.11
C MET A 207 -14.20 -0.95 -11.40
N PHE A 208 -14.00 -0.71 -10.10
CA PHE A 208 -14.93 0.05 -9.25
C PHE A 208 -14.20 1.04 -8.37
N LEU A 209 -14.89 2.14 -8.07
CA LEU A 209 -14.71 2.89 -6.83
C LEU A 209 -15.69 2.31 -5.80
N HIS A 210 -15.27 2.21 -4.56
CA HIS A 210 -16.01 1.48 -3.52
C HIS A 210 -16.16 2.30 -2.24
N SER A 211 -17.09 1.88 -1.40
CA SER A 211 -17.23 2.36 -0.03
C SER A 211 -16.04 1.92 0.85
N THR A 212 -15.83 2.61 1.97
CA THR A 212 -14.77 2.28 2.94
C THR A 212 -15.29 2.49 4.37
N PHE A 213 -14.82 1.68 5.33
CA PHE A 213 -15.13 1.89 6.74
C PHE A 213 -14.37 3.10 7.30
N ALA A 214 -13.08 3.16 7.03
CA ALA A 214 -12.22 4.27 7.40
C ALA A 214 -11.18 4.54 6.31
N ALA A 215 -10.81 5.80 6.12
CA ALA A 215 -9.74 6.17 5.21
C ALA A 215 -8.38 5.85 5.85
N LEU A 216 -7.55 5.03 5.19
CA LEU A 216 -6.19 4.66 5.63
C LEU A 216 -5.17 5.79 5.41
N ALA A 217 -5.49 6.73 4.53
CA ALA A 217 -4.68 7.89 4.21
C ALA A 217 -5.57 9.13 4.06
N GLY A 218 -4.99 10.31 3.99
CA GLY A 218 -5.71 11.54 3.68
C GLY A 218 -6.35 11.49 2.29
N GLY A 219 -7.31 12.39 2.02
CA GLY A 219 -8.01 12.43 0.74
C GLY A 219 -7.04 12.50 -0.45
N THR A 220 -7.34 11.72 -1.49
CA THR A 220 -6.53 11.64 -2.71
C THR A 220 -6.69 12.85 -3.64
N GLY A 221 -7.68 13.71 -3.37
CA GLY A 221 -8.08 14.81 -4.27
C GLY A 221 -7.22 16.07 -4.24
N GLY A 222 -6.23 16.18 -3.36
CA GLY A 222 -5.35 17.34 -3.27
C GLY A 222 -4.11 17.18 -4.15
N GLY A 223 -3.88 18.09 -5.07
CA GLY A 223 -2.77 18.09 -6.02
C GLY A 223 -1.38 18.28 -5.41
N GLY A 224 -1.10 17.73 -4.23
CA GLY A 224 0.26 17.62 -3.68
C GLY A 224 1.08 18.91 -3.64
N SER A 225 0.46 20.05 -3.29
CA SER A 225 1.18 21.32 -3.13
C SER A 225 2.01 21.39 -1.84
N LYS A 226 1.71 20.55 -0.85
CA LYS A 226 2.45 20.48 0.41
C LYS A 226 3.71 19.65 0.21
N VAL A 227 4.84 20.20 0.66
CA VAL A 227 6.15 19.55 0.59
C VAL A 227 6.79 19.48 1.97
N THR A 228 7.81 18.63 2.10
CA THR A 228 8.63 18.53 3.30
C THR A 228 9.59 19.72 3.40
N PRO A 229 10.01 20.12 4.61
CA PRO A 229 10.73 21.38 4.81
C PRO A 229 12.20 21.38 4.36
N VAL A 230 12.84 20.22 4.28
CA VAL A 230 14.26 20.12 3.96
C VAL A 230 14.46 19.68 2.51
N THR A 231 13.92 18.54 2.13
CA THR A 231 14.13 17.95 0.80
C THR A 231 13.16 18.51 -0.25
N GLY A 232 12.09 19.19 0.17
CA GLY A 232 11.03 19.59 -0.73
C GLY A 232 10.23 18.42 -1.31
N ALA A 233 10.33 17.22 -0.70
CA ALA A 233 9.63 16.04 -1.17
C ALA A 233 8.11 16.23 -1.08
N ARG A 234 7.40 15.82 -2.13
CA ARG A 234 5.95 16.00 -2.24
C ARG A 234 5.19 15.15 -1.24
N ILE A 235 4.30 15.75 -0.47
CA ILE A 235 3.40 15.07 0.46
C ILE A 235 2.13 14.68 -0.28
N ILE A 236 1.94 13.39 -0.50
CA ILE A 236 0.78 12.82 -1.21
C ILE A 236 -0.16 12.17 -0.21
N SER A 237 -1.46 12.44 -0.32
CA SER A 237 -2.47 11.92 0.62
C SER A 237 -2.16 12.21 2.11
N GLY A 238 -1.43 13.30 2.36
CA GLY A 238 -0.98 13.70 3.70
C GLY A 238 0.20 12.89 4.24
N LEU A 239 0.89 12.10 3.41
CA LEU A 239 2.00 11.24 3.81
C LEU A 239 3.34 11.80 3.31
N VAL A 240 4.30 11.91 4.22
CA VAL A 240 5.71 12.18 3.91
C VAL A 240 6.30 10.93 3.24
N PRO A 241 6.98 11.03 2.11
CA PRO A 241 7.66 9.90 1.50
C PRO A 241 8.66 9.27 2.46
N CYS A 242 8.56 7.96 2.68
CA CYS A 242 9.43 7.25 3.62
C CYS A 242 10.92 7.44 3.31
N ASN A 243 11.27 7.51 2.03
CA ASN A 243 12.66 7.65 1.58
C ASN A 243 13.29 9.02 1.87
N SER A 244 12.49 10.03 2.22
CA SER A 244 13.00 11.36 2.58
C SER A 244 13.19 11.54 4.09
N ILE A 245 12.64 10.69 4.95
CA ILE A 245 12.60 10.89 6.40
C ILE A 245 14.00 11.03 7.00
N ALA A 246 14.94 10.18 6.58
CA ALA A 246 16.32 10.26 7.09
C ALA A 246 17.00 11.60 6.73
N GLU A 247 16.75 12.10 5.52
CA GLU A 247 17.29 13.40 5.05
C GLU A 247 16.60 14.58 5.78
N GLU A 248 15.31 14.47 6.12
CA GLU A 248 14.57 15.47 6.90
C GLU A 248 15.06 15.59 8.33
N ILE A 249 15.72 14.56 8.87
CA ILE A 249 16.27 14.52 10.23
C ILE A 249 17.76 14.88 10.22
N ASP A 250 18.56 14.21 9.34
CA ASP A 250 20.03 14.26 9.35
C ASP A 250 20.56 15.51 8.64
N THR A 251 20.24 16.69 9.18
CA THR A 251 20.61 18.00 8.63
C THR A 251 20.72 19.04 9.74
N HIS A 252 21.34 20.19 9.43
CA HIS A 252 21.33 21.37 10.29
C HIS A 252 20.25 22.40 9.94
N HIS A 253 19.31 22.05 9.05
CA HIS A 253 18.21 22.93 8.67
C HIS A 253 17.32 23.26 9.91
N PRO A 254 16.89 24.52 10.11
CA PRO A 254 16.13 24.90 11.29
C PRO A 254 14.77 24.19 11.39
N ASP A 255 14.15 23.87 10.26
CA ASP A 255 12.85 23.19 10.19
C ASP A 255 12.95 21.65 10.03
N ARG A 256 14.15 21.08 10.30
CA ARG A 256 14.33 19.62 10.27
C ARG A 256 13.37 18.90 11.21
N PHE A 257 13.11 17.64 10.98
CA PHE A 257 12.37 16.83 11.95
C PHE A 257 13.23 16.62 13.20
N ARG A 258 12.69 17.00 14.37
CA ARG A 258 13.39 17.00 15.65
C ARG A 258 12.89 15.94 16.60
N ALA A 259 11.63 15.50 16.43
CA ALA A 259 11.02 14.44 17.23
C ALA A 259 10.27 13.47 16.34
N MET A 260 10.20 12.22 16.76
CA MET A 260 9.49 11.17 16.04
C MET A 260 8.75 10.25 17.00
N TRP A 261 7.45 10.05 16.73
CA TRP A 261 6.60 9.07 17.40
C TRP A 261 6.33 7.93 16.41
N ILE A 262 6.77 6.73 16.74
CA ILE A 262 6.77 5.56 15.87
C ILE A 262 5.88 4.50 16.52
N ASP A 263 4.88 4.02 15.78
CA ASP A 263 3.89 3.09 16.28
C ASP A 263 3.75 1.91 15.32
N SER A 264 4.02 0.69 15.84
CA SER A 264 3.78 -0.60 15.16
C SER A 264 4.51 -0.75 13.81
N VAL A 265 5.63 -0.07 13.62
CA VAL A 265 6.48 -0.17 12.42
C VAL A 265 7.96 -0.22 12.78
N ASN A 266 8.75 -0.89 11.94
CA ASN A 266 10.20 -1.06 12.14
C ASN A 266 11.01 -0.36 11.03
N PRO A 267 10.97 0.99 10.91
CA PRO A 267 11.62 1.73 9.81
C PRO A 267 13.14 1.58 9.78
N ALA A 268 13.81 1.37 10.91
CA ALA A 268 15.25 1.12 10.97
C ALA A 268 15.69 -0.20 10.30
N HIS A 269 14.70 -1.04 9.89
CA HIS A 269 14.93 -2.27 9.13
C HIS A 269 14.21 -2.26 7.79
N SER A 270 13.03 -1.64 7.70
CA SER A 270 12.16 -1.74 6.52
C SER A 270 12.32 -0.60 5.50
N LEU A 271 12.94 0.52 5.86
CA LEU A 271 13.20 1.61 4.92
C LEU A 271 14.51 1.41 4.15
N ALA A 272 14.56 1.96 2.95
CA ALA A 272 15.77 1.99 2.14
C ALA A 272 16.92 2.67 2.90
N ASP A 273 18.13 2.15 2.73
CA ASP A 273 19.33 2.61 3.45
C ASP A 273 19.10 2.62 4.97
N SER A 274 18.77 1.45 5.52
CA SER A 274 18.48 1.27 6.95
C SER A 274 19.56 1.86 7.86
N ALA A 275 20.83 1.80 7.43
CA ALA A 275 21.95 2.39 8.17
C ALA A 275 21.84 3.92 8.28
N SER A 276 21.44 4.61 7.20
CA SER A 276 21.21 6.06 7.21
C SER A 276 20.03 6.43 8.11
N PHE A 277 18.96 5.64 8.09
CA PHE A 277 17.81 5.86 8.96
C PHE A 277 18.19 5.72 10.45
N ARG A 278 18.94 4.68 10.83
CA ARG A 278 19.44 4.53 12.21
C ARG A 278 20.34 5.71 12.64
N ARG A 279 21.23 6.18 11.75
CA ARG A 279 22.05 7.38 12.05
C ARG A 279 21.18 8.62 12.25
N ALA A 280 20.14 8.79 11.44
CA ALA A 280 19.22 9.91 11.56
C ALA A 280 18.43 9.84 12.88
N MET A 281 17.91 8.67 13.28
CA MET A 281 17.20 8.51 14.56
C MET A 281 18.02 8.99 15.76
N ARG A 282 19.32 8.70 15.80
CA ARG A 282 20.24 9.14 16.88
C ARG A 282 20.43 10.67 16.95
N LYS A 283 19.99 11.42 15.93
CA LYS A 283 20.03 12.89 15.88
C LYS A 283 18.70 13.55 16.24
N LEU A 284 17.66 12.77 16.49
CA LEU A 284 16.41 13.28 17.03
C LEU A 284 16.63 13.80 18.47
N GLU A 285 15.86 14.79 18.84
CA GLU A 285 15.81 15.31 20.22
C GLU A 285 14.87 14.49 21.10
N LEU A 286 13.92 13.78 20.46
CA LEU A 286 13.01 12.85 21.11
C LEU A 286 12.55 11.80 20.11
N SER A 287 12.70 10.54 20.48
CA SER A 287 12.14 9.40 19.76
C SER A 287 11.36 8.48 20.71
N VAL A 288 10.10 8.20 20.37
CA VAL A 288 9.24 7.30 21.14
C VAL A 288 8.75 6.19 20.21
N VAL A 289 8.91 4.94 20.64
CA VAL A 289 8.46 3.76 19.89
C VAL A 289 7.42 3.00 20.71
N ILE A 290 6.30 2.69 20.07
CA ILE A 290 5.32 1.72 20.56
C ILE A 290 5.49 0.44 19.75
N ASP A 291 5.84 -0.67 20.38
CA ASP A 291 6.02 -1.94 19.67
C ASP A 291 5.82 -3.13 20.64
N ILE A 292 5.57 -4.30 20.08
CA ILE A 292 5.45 -5.57 20.81
C ILE A 292 6.81 -6.25 21.06
N ALA A 293 7.88 -5.73 20.45
CA ALA A 293 9.22 -6.31 20.54
C ALA A 293 10.28 -5.21 20.53
N MET A 294 11.47 -5.53 21.08
CA MET A 294 12.67 -4.70 20.94
C MET A 294 13.22 -4.83 19.51
N THR A 295 12.53 -4.18 18.57
CA THR A 295 12.89 -4.13 17.15
C THR A 295 14.15 -3.31 16.92
N GLU A 296 14.70 -3.33 15.71
CA GLU A 296 15.84 -2.51 15.30
C GLU A 296 15.56 -1.02 15.50
N THR A 297 14.31 -0.60 15.30
CA THR A 297 13.85 0.77 15.58
C THR A 297 13.74 1.05 17.09
N ALA A 298 13.15 0.12 17.84
CA ALA A 298 13.01 0.27 19.28
C ALA A 298 14.38 0.40 20.00
N ARG A 299 15.42 -0.28 19.49
CA ARG A 299 16.80 -0.19 20.03
C ARG A 299 17.48 1.16 19.82
N GLU A 300 17.00 1.95 18.87
CA GLU A 300 17.52 3.30 18.56
C GLU A 300 16.70 4.41 19.25
N ALA A 301 15.59 4.07 19.94
CA ALA A 301 14.67 5.04 20.53
C ALA A 301 15.08 5.46 21.95
N ASP A 302 14.72 6.70 22.34
CA ASP A 302 14.87 7.20 23.70
C ASP A 302 13.87 6.53 24.66
N TYR A 303 12.64 6.27 24.18
CA TYR A 303 11.57 5.63 24.95
C TYR A 303 10.89 4.52 24.15
N VAL A 304 10.69 3.38 24.77
CA VAL A 304 9.92 2.26 24.23
C VAL A 304 8.74 1.98 25.13
N LEU A 305 7.54 2.03 24.57
CA LEU A 305 6.29 1.75 25.25
C LEU A 305 5.79 0.38 24.80
N PRO A 306 5.80 -0.64 25.69
CA PRO A 306 5.45 -2.00 25.31
C PRO A 306 3.94 -2.11 25.05
N ALA A 307 3.60 -2.56 23.84
CA ALA A 307 2.21 -2.81 23.42
C ALA A 307 1.82 -4.28 23.60
N ALA A 308 0.55 -4.51 23.88
CA ALA A 308 -0.06 -5.83 23.81
C ALA A 308 -0.05 -6.36 22.38
N THR A 309 0.16 -7.66 22.20
CA THR A 309 0.12 -8.30 20.89
C THR A 309 -1.31 -8.35 20.34
N GLN A 310 -1.44 -8.59 19.03
CA GLN A 310 -2.75 -8.76 18.39
C GLN A 310 -3.63 -9.88 19.03
N PHE A 311 -3.05 -10.83 19.75
CA PHE A 311 -3.78 -11.91 20.42
C PHE A 311 -4.26 -11.53 21.83
N GLU A 312 -3.67 -10.49 22.41
CA GLU A 312 -3.87 -10.04 23.79
C GLU A 312 -4.79 -8.82 23.91
N LYS A 313 -5.21 -8.24 22.79
CA LYS A 313 -6.07 -7.06 22.72
C LYS A 313 -7.23 -7.25 21.75
N TRP A 314 -8.20 -6.32 21.79
CA TRP A 314 -9.22 -6.21 20.75
C TRP A 314 -8.56 -5.83 19.42
N GLU A 315 -8.89 -6.58 18.38
CA GLU A 315 -8.30 -6.41 17.05
C GLU A 315 -9.38 -6.41 15.98
N CYS A 316 -9.15 -5.67 14.90
CA CYS A 316 -10.12 -5.56 13.83
C CYS A 316 -9.47 -5.53 12.45
N THR A 317 -10.27 -5.86 11.43
CA THR A 317 -9.84 -5.76 10.04
C THR A 317 -10.09 -4.36 9.50
N PHE A 318 -9.04 -3.69 8.97
CA PHE A 318 -9.14 -2.36 8.38
C PHE A 318 -8.98 -2.32 6.85
N PHE A 319 -8.47 -3.37 6.25
CA PHE A 319 -8.37 -3.46 4.78
C PHE A 319 -9.71 -3.91 4.18
N ASN A 320 -10.72 -3.07 4.36
CA ASN A 320 -12.08 -3.27 3.90
C ASN A 320 -12.26 -2.46 2.62
N VAL A 321 -11.76 -3.00 1.51
CA VAL A 321 -11.74 -2.34 0.21
C VAL A 321 -12.25 -3.30 -0.88
N ASP A 322 -13.24 -4.10 -0.54
CA ASP A 322 -13.84 -5.07 -1.43
C ASP A 322 -15.11 -4.54 -2.10
N PHE A 323 -15.59 -5.25 -3.09
CA PHE A 323 -16.79 -4.98 -3.84
C PHE A 323 -17.48 -6.31 -4.18
N PRO A 324 -18.79 -6.41 -4.15
CA PRO A 324 -19.80 -5.39 -3.80
C PRO A 324 -20.05 -5.24 -2.30
N GLU A 325 -19.54 -6.15 -1.48
CA GLU A 325 -19.74 -6.18 -0.04
C GLU A 325 -18.43 -5.94 0.71
N ASN A 326 -18.44 -4.96 1.61
CA ASN A 326 -17.35 -4.74 2.53
C ASN A 326 -17.66 -5.33 3.90
N VAL A 327 -16.72 -6.11 4.43
CA VAL A 327 -16.86 -6.83 5.68
C VAL A 327 -15.93 -6.25 6.74
N PHE A 328 -16.46 -6.04 7.95
CA PHE A 328 -15.68 -5.67 9.12
C PHE A 328 -15.81 -6.75 10.19
N HIS A 329 -14.74 -7.07 10.87
CA HIS A 329 -14.71 -8.02 11.97
C HIS A 329 -13.90 -7.46 13.13
N LEU A 330 -14.53 -7.41 14.31
CA LEU A 330 -13.92 -7.07 15.58
C LEU A 330 -13.73 -8.37 16.38
N ARG A 331 -12.51 -8.69 16.76
CA ARG A 331 -12.17 -9.88 17.52
C ARG A 331 -11.76 -9.52 18.95
N ALA A 332 -12.34 -10.20 19.92
CA ALA A 332 -11.92 -10.12 21.32
C ALA A 332 -10.53 -10.72 21.54
N PRO A 333 -9.82 -10.34 22.60
CA PRO A 333 -8.57 -10.98 23.02
C PRO A 333 -8.73 -12.50 23.13
N LEU A 334 -7.72 -13.24 22.69
CA LEU A 334 -7.65 -14.70 22.80
C LEU A 334 -6.91 -15.16 24.06
N MET A 335 -6.14 -14.27 24.66
CA MET A 335 -5.33 -14.52 25.84
C MET A 335 -5.17 -13.22 26.65
N GLU A 336 -4.77 -13.34 27.90
CA GLU A 336 -4.47 -12.20 28.74
C GLU A 336 -3.18 -11.50 28.27
N ALA A 337 -3.16 -10.18 28.39
CA ALA A 337 -1.98 -9.40 28.06
C ALA A 337 -0.84 -9.67 29.04
N LEU A 338 0.38 -9.66 28.55
CA LEU A 338 1.57 -9.74 29.38
C LEU A 338 1.62 -8.56 30.36
N GLU A 339 2.05 -8.84 31.59
CA GLU A 339 2.23 -7.80 32.61
C GLU A 339 3.15 -6.68 32.09
N GLY A 340 2.73 -5.43 32.28
CA GLY A 340 3.47 -4.24 31.84
C GLY A 340 3.19 -3.81 30.41
N THR A 341 2.39 -4.56 29.63
CA THR A 341 1.94 -4.13 28.30
C THR A 341 0.56 -3.47 28.34
N LEU A 342 0.27 -2.61 27.39
CA LEU A 342 -1.02 -1.93 27.22
C LEU A 342 -1.46 -2.00 25.76
N ASP A 343 -2.75 -1.88 25.51
CA ASP A 343 -3.23 -1.62 24.14
C ASP A 343 -2.93 -0.18 23.73
N GLU A 344 -2.77 0.07 22.45
CA GLU A 344 -2.39 1.38 21.93
C GLU A 344 -3.43 2.48 22.29
N PRO A 345 -4.75 2.23 22.28
CA PRO A 345 -5.73 3.22 22.76
C PRO A 345 -5.45 3.72 24.17
N GLU A 346 -5.11 2.84 25.11
CA GLU A 346 -4.79 3.22 26.48
C GLU A 346 -3.44 3.95 26.58
N ILE A 347 -2.41 3.52 25.81
CA ILE A 347 -1.12 4.23 25.73
C ILE A 347 -1.37 5.69 25.31
N TYR A 348 -2.09 5.89 24.21
CA TYR A 348 -2.39 7.23 23.71
C TYR A 348 -3.25 8.03 24.69
N ALA A 349 -4.25 7.40 25.31
CA ALA A 349 -5.12 8.09 26.27
C ALA A 349 -4.34 8.61 27.47
N ARG A 350 -3.39 7.83 28.02
CA ARG A 350 -2.52 8.26 29.14
C ARG A 350 -1.66 9.45 28.78
N VAL A 351 -1.03 9.43 27.59
CA VAL A 351 -0.19 10.55 27.13
C VAL A 351 -1.04 11.81 26.94
N ILE A 352 -2.18 11.71 26.26
CA ILE A 352 -3.04 12.87 25.99
C ILE A 352 -3.63 13.44 27.29
N ARG A 353 -4.01 12.57 28.25
CA ARG A 353 -4.47 12.99 29.57
C ARG A 353 -3.37 13.75 30.33
N ALA A 354 -2.12 13.29 30.27
CA ALA A 354 -0.99 13.98 30.89
C ALA A 354 -0.70 15.35 30.26
N LEU A 355 -1.04 15.54 28.98
CA LEU A 355 -0.92 16.83 28.29
C LEU A 355 -2.03 17.84 28.73
N GLY A 356 -3.12 17.36 29.35
CA GLY A 356 -4.19 18.21 29.86
C GLY A 356 -4.94 19.00 28.79
N VAL A 357 -5.05 18.48 27.56
CA VAL A 357 -5.66 19.21 26.43
C VAL A 357 -7.19 19.18 26.41
N VAL A 358 -7.81 18.29 27.20
CA VAL A 358 -9.25 18.20 27.42
C VAL A 358 -9.49 18.11 28.91
N ASP A 359 -10.30 19.02 29.46
CA ASP A 359 -10.63 19.07 30.89
C ASP A 359 -11.84 18.18 31.24
N ASP A 360 -11.98 17.88 32.53
CA ASP A 360 -13.10 17.07 33.02
C ASP A 360 -14.45 17.80 32.86
N ALA A 361 -14.48 19.12 32.85
CA ALA A 361 -15.71 19.88 32.61
C ALA A 361 -16.29 19.61 31.21
N THR A 362 -15.43 19.38 30.24
CA THR A 362 -15.82 18.98 28.88
C THR A 362 -16.24 17.51 28.84
N LEU A 363 -15.57 16.61 29.58
CA LEU A 363 -15.80 15.16 29.49
C LEU A 363 -17.02 14.71 30.32
N GLU A 364 -17.32 15.35 31.46
CA GLU A 364 -18.36 14.88 32.40
C GLU A 364 -19.78 14.85 31.80
N PRO A 365 -20.24 15.87 31.06
CA PRO A 365 -21.53 15.79 30.38
C PRO A 365 -21.63 14.64 29.38
N LEU A 366 -20.52 14.35 28.69
CA LEU A 366 -20.44 13.23 27.74
C LEU A 366 -20.43 11.86 28.42
N ARG A 367 -19.78 11.74 29.60
CA ARG A 367 -19.83 10.53 30.43
C ARG A 367 -21.26 10.25 30.90
N ALA A 368 -21.97 11.29 31.37
CA ALA A 368 -23.36 11.17 31.77
C ALA A 368 -24.27 10.76 30.61
N ALA A 369 -24.07 11.32 29.41
CA ALA A 369 -24.80 10.93 28.24
C ALA A 369 -24.50 9.49 27.80
N ALA A 370 -23.22 9.05 27.86
CA ALA A 370 -22.82 7.69 27.56
C ALA A 370 -23.48 6.67 28.51
N ALA A 371 -23.60 6.99 29.78
CA ALA A 371 -24.30 6.17 30.77
C ALA A 371 -25.82 6.07 30.49
N ALA A 372 -26.42 7.09 29.84
CA ALA A 372 -27.82 7.08 29.41
C ALA A 372 -28.06 6.27 28.11
N GLY A 373 -27.01 5.92 27.39
CA GLY A 373 -27.06 5.09 26.17
C GLY A 373 -26.65 5.81 24.89
N LEU A 374 -26.43 5.00 23.83
CA LEU A 374 -25.88 5.50 22.56
C LEU A 374 -26.69 6.64 21.90
N PRO A 375 -28.04 6.68 21.90
CA PRO A 375 -28.77 7.80 21.35
C PRO A 375 -28.46 9.12 22.06
N ALA A 376 -28.54 9.14 23.39
CA ALA A 376 -28.23 10.33 24.19
C ALA A 376 -26.76 10.76 24.04
N PHE A 377 -25.86 9.78 23.94
CA PHE A 377 -24.45 10.04 23.72
C PHE A 377 -24.19 10.68 22.34
N ALA A 378 -24.85 10.20 21.29
CA ALA A 378 -24.71 10.75 19.94
C ALA A 378 -25.11 12.23 19.90
N ASP A 379 -26.29 12.57 20.46
CA ASP A 379 -26.76 13.96 20.53
C ASP A 379 -25.77 14.85 21.28
N ALA A 380 -25.29 14.40 22.44
CA ALA A 380 -24.35 15.17 23.25
C ALA A 380 -22.97 15.33 22.58
N PHE A 381 -22.45 14.24 22.01
CA PHE A 381 -21.12 14.24 21.39
C PHE A 381 -21.05 15.15 20.15
N PHE A 382 -22.02 15.03 19.25
CA PHE A 382 -22.05 15.88 18.05
C PHE A 382 -22.38 17.34 18.37
N ALA A 383 -23.19 17.61 19.42
CA ALA A 383 -23.40 18.94 19.92
C ALA A 383 -22.10 19.55 20.50
N ALA A 384 -21.34 18.78 21.27
CA ALA A 384 -20.05 19.21 21.81
C ALA A 384 -19.04 19.55 20.72
N ILE A 385 -18.93 18.72 19.67
CA ILE A 385 -18.08 19.00 18.49
C ILE A 385 -18.55 20.25 17.76
N GLY A 386 -19.87 20.45 17.62
CA GLY A 386 -20.44 21.67 17.04
C GLY A 386 -20.10 22.94 17.83
N ALA A 387 -20.04 22.82 19.15
CA ALA A 387 -19.68 23.94 20.05
C ALA A 387 -18.16 24.20 20.08
N ASP A 388 -17.34 23.13 20.06
CA ASP A 388 -15.88 23.21 20.00
C ASP A 388 -15.31 22.29 18.91
N PRO A 389 -15.06 22.80 17.71
CA PRO A 389 -14.53 22.01 16.59
C PRO A 389 -13.14 21.37 16.85
N ARG A 390 -12.39 21.83 17.86
CA ARG A 390 -11.10 21.23 18.23
C ARG A 390 -11.29 19.80 18.71
N LEU A 391 -12.43 19.46 19.31
CA LEU A 391 -12.77 18.13 19.78
C LEU A 391 -12.84 17.10 18.66
N MET A 392 -13.07 17.50 17.41
CA MET A 392 -13.02 16.59 16.27
C MET A 392 -11.62 15.97 16.11
N GLY A 393 -10.57 16.76 16.23
CA GLY A 393 -9.19 16.27 16.22
C GLY A 393 -8.86 15.36 17.41
N LEU A 394 -9.54 15.55 18.53
CA LEU A 394 -9.37 14.80 19.79
C LEU A 394 -10.41 13.70 19.98
N ALA A 395 -11.27 13.46 18.99
CA ALA A 395 -12.44 12.56 19.08
C ALA A 395 -12.09 11.18 19.62
N GLY A 396 -11.00 10.56 19.14
CA GLY A 396 -10.57 9.24 19.63
C GLY A 396 -10.27 9.22 21.13
N HIS A 397 -9.66 10.27 21.67
CA HIS A 397 -9.41 10.42 23.10
C HIS A 397 -10.71 10.69 23.87
N VAL A 398 -11.54 11.59 23.39
CA VAL A 398 -12.85 11.90 24.02
C VAL A 398 -13.70 10.63 24.08
N LEU A 399 -13.81 9.87 23.01
CA LEU A 399 -14.54 8.60 22.98
C LEU A 399 -13.98 7.58 23.97
N HIS A 400 -12.66 7.47 24.05
CA HIS A 400 -12.00 6.57 25.02
C HIS A 400 -12.31 6.95 26.47
N GLU A 401 -12.35 8.26 26.79
CA GLU A 401 -12.57 8.76 28.16
C GLU A 401 -14.05 8.84 28.57
N THR A 402 -14.97 8.81 27.61
CA THR A 402 -16.41 9.00 27.87
C THR A 402 -17.25 7.77 27.57
N LEU A 403 -17.26 7.30 26.32
CA LEU A 403 -17.96 6.07 25.94
C LEU A 403 -17.21 4.80 26.38
N GLY A 404 -15.87 4.83 26.33
CA GLY A 404 -15.03 3.66 26.66
C GLY A 404 -15.37 2.99 27.99
N PRO A 405 -15.55 3.71 29.11
CA PRO A 405 -15.92 3.12 30.41
C PRO A 405 -17.22 2.32 30.38
N THR A 406 -18.18 2.63 29.49
CA THR A 406 -19.46 1.90 29.37
C THR A 406 -19.30 0.57 28.63
N LEU A 407 -18.19 0.37 27.91
CA LEU A 407 -17.89 -0.81 27.11
C LEU A 407 -17.13 -1.89 27.91
N GLY A 408 -16.79 -1.63 29.16
CA GLY A 408 -16.07 -2.58 30.04
C GLY A 408 -14.74 -3.02 29.43
N PRO A 409 -14.51 -4.35 29.25
CA PRO A 409 -13.25 -4.86 28.68
C PRO A 409 -12.96 -4.38 27.25
N ALA A 410 -13.98 -3.96 26.50
CA ALA A 410 -13.87 -3.46 25.13
C ALA A 410 -13.59 -1.93 25.07
N ARG A 411 -13.18 -1.28 26.16
CA ARG A 411 -12.92 0.15 26.25
C ARG A 411 -12.09 0.71 25.10
N GLY A 412 -11.04 0.01 24.70
CA GLY A 412 -10.17 0.41 23.60
C GLY A 412 -10.86 0.51 22.24
N THR A 413 -12.06 -0.10 22.07
CA THR A 413 -12.83 -0.07 20.82
C THR A 413 -13.74 1.14 20.68
N ALA A 414 -13.81 2.02 21.67
CA ALA A 414 -14.73 3.17 21.69
C ALA A 414 -14.60 4.08 20.44
N ALA A 415 -13.38 4.21 19.88
CA ALA A 415 -13.17 4.99 18.67
C ALA A 415 -13.93 4.44 17.44
N LEU A 416 -14.25 3.14 17.41
CA LEU A 416 -15.04 2.53 16.33
C LEU A 416 -16.45 3.10 16.22
N TRP A 417 -17.01 3.61 17.33
CA TRP A 417 -18.29 4.30 17.31
C TRP A 417 -18.24 5.53 16.39
N GLY A 418 -17.23 6.38 16.56
CA GLY A 418 -17.03 7.54 15.69
C GLY A 418 -16.82 7.15 14.22
N VAL A 419 -16.04 6.10 13.98
CA VAL A 419 -15.80 5.60 12.61
C VAL A 419 -17.08 5.05 11.98
N ALA A 420 -17.92 4.32 12.74
CA ALA A 420 -19.22 3.82 12.26
C ALA A 420 -20.17 4.99 11.88
N HIS A 421 -20.19 6.06 12.67
CA HIS A 421 -20.96 7.27 12.34
C HIS A 421 -20.43 7.96 11.08
N LEU A 422 -19.10 8.15 10.96
CA LEU A 422 -18.50 8.74 9.77
C LEU A 422 -18.78 7.91 8.51
N CYS A 423 -18.71 6.58 8.61
CA CYS A 423 -19.07 5.67 7.52
C CYS A 423 -20.54 5.84 7.10
N ALA A 424 -21.47 5.82 8.06
CA ALA A 424 -22.89 5.97 7.80
C ALA A 424 -23.25 7.35 7.21
N MET A 425 -22.60 8.41 7.65
CA MET A 425 -22.80 9.77 7.13
C MET A 425 -22.22 9.96 5.72
N ALA A 426 -21.05 9.36 5.46
CA ALA A 426 -20.37 9.51 4.17
C ALA A 426 -20.98 8.63 3.06
N GLN A 427 -21.60 7.51 3.42
CA GLN A 427 -22.05 6.47 2.50
C GLN A 427 -23.45 5.92 2.87
N PRO A 428 -24.45 6.80 3.07
CA PRO A 428 -25.73 6.42 3.67
C PRO A 428 -26.49 5.35 2.83
N ALA A 429 -26.40 5.42 1.51
CA ALA A 429 -27.07 4.46 0.63
C ALA A 429 -26.46 3.05 0.75
N SER A 430 -25.13 2.94 0.74
CA SER A 430 -24.41 1.66 0.85
C SER A 430 -24.58 1.02 2.23
N VAL A 431 -24.58 1.84 3.29
CA VAL A 431 -24.85 1.42 4.67
C VAL A 431 -26.30 0.94 4.82
N ALA A 432 -27.26 1.67 4.22
CA ALA A 432 -28.67 1.28 4.23
C ALA A 432 -28.92 -0.06 3.49
N ARG A 433 -28.26 -0.27 2.34
CA ARG A 433 -28.33 -1.56 1.60
C ARG A 433 -27.75 -2.73 2.39
N ALA A 434 -26.79 -2.46 3.28
CA ALA A 434 -26.25 -3.46 4.20
C ALA A 434 -27.17 -3.74 5.42
N GLY A 435 -28.31 -3.08 5.52
CA GLY A 435 -29.31 -3.30 6.58
C GLY A 435 -29.25 -2.30 7.74
N PHE A 436 -28.44 -1.24 7.64
CA PHE A 436 -28.30 -0.19 8.67
C PHE A 436 -28.94 1.12 8.21
N GLY A 437 -30.17 1.05 7.69
CA GLY A 437 -30.99 2.24 7.37
C GLY A 437 -31.51 2.91 8.63
N GLY A 438 -31.94 4.18 8.50
CA GLY A 438 -32.52 4.94 9.60
C GLY A 438 -32.37 6.44 9.40
N THR A 439 -32.71 7.23 10.44
CA THR A 439 -32.62 8.68 10.44
C THR A 439 -31.59 9.17 11.47
N GLY A 440 -31.03 10.35 11.24
CA GLY A 440 -30.09 10.98 12.18
C GLY A 440 -28.89 10.07 12.50
N PHE A 441 -28.69 9.77 13.78
CA PHE A 441 -27.57 8.96 14.26
C PHE A 441 -27.88 7.45 14.39
N GLU A 442 -29.10 7.00 14.08
CA GLU A 442 -29.50 5.60 14.18
C GLU A 442 -28.59 4.65 13.38
N PRO A 443 -28.26 4.93 12.10
CA PRO A 443 -27.41 4.02 11.30
C PRO A 443 -26.03 3.79 11.92
N GLY A 444 -25.37 4.84 12.40
CA GLY A 444 -24.06 4.74 13.04
C GLY A 444 -24.10 3.97 14.35
N ASN A 445 -25.12 4.21 15.20
CA ASN A 445 -25.33 3.49 16.44
C ASN A 445 -25.64 2.00 16.21
N ALA A 446 -26.50 1.70 15.22
CA ALA A 446 -26.84 0.33 14.86
C ALA A 446 -25.63 -0.46 14.33
N LEU A 447 -24.85 0.17 13.44
CA LEU A 447 -23.63 -0.42 12.91
C LEU A 447 -22.61 -0.69 14.02
N PHE A 448 -22.34 0.29 14.89
CA PHE A 448 -21.43 0.11 16.03
C PHE A 448 -21.90 -1.01 16.97
N SER A 449 -23.19 -1.03 17.31
CA SER A 449 -23.75 -2.09 18.17
C SER A 449 -23.57 -3.46 17.55
N ARG A 450 -23.73 -3.59 16.24
CA ARG A 450 -23.52 -4.84 15.51
C ARG A 450 -22.05 -5.26 15.49
N ILE A 451 -21.13 -4.31 15.31
CA ILE A 451 -19.67 -4.56 15.37
C ILE A 451 -19.27 -5.12 16.74
N LEU A 452 -19.82 -4.59 17.82
CA LEU A 452 -19.50 -5.04 19.19
C LEU A 452 -19.92 -6.48 19.51
N THR A 453 -20.79 -7.10 18.70
CA THR A 453 -21.13 -8.53 18.89
C THR A 453 -19.96 -9.47 18.62
N GLY A 454 -18.89 -8.99 17.96
CA GLY A 454 -17.74 -9.81 17.57
C GLY A 454 -17.99 -10.73 16.38
N GLU A 455 -19.15 -10.64 15.72
CA GLU A 455 -19.42 -11.34 14.47
C GLU A 455 -18.94 -10.49 13.26
N ALA A 456 -18.63 -11.16 12.16
CA ALA A 456 -18.33 -10.46 10.90
C ALA A 456 -19.57 -9.69 10.43
N VAL A 457 -19.37 -8.44 10.03
CA VAL A 457 -20.45 -7.52 9.65
C VAL A 457 -20.21 -7.04 8.22
N VAL A 458 -21.17 -7.28 7.33
CA VAL A 458 -21.24 -6.52 6.07
C VAL A 458 -21.70 -5.11 6.44
N PHE A 459 -20.82 -4.13 6.39
CA PHE A 459 -21.11 -2.77 6.84
C PHE A 459 -21.57 -1.86 5.69
N THR A 460 -21.22 -2.20 4.44
CA THR A 460 -21.68 -1.54 3.22
C THR A 460 -21.95 -2.58 2.14
N ARG A 461 -22.91 -2.27 1.27
CA ARG A 461 -23.17 -3.01 0.05
C ARG A 461 -23.32 -2.04 -1.11
N ASP A 462 -22.47 -2.20 -2.14
CA ASP A 462 -22.43 -1.36 -3.33
C ASP A 462 -23.03 -2.10 -4.54
N ASP A 463 -23.70 -1.36 -5.42
CA ASP A 463 -24.12 -1.83 -6.73
C ASP A 463 -23.12 -1.35 -7.79
N HIS A 464 -23.08 -1.98 -8.95
CA HIS A 464 -22.19 -1.61 -10.04
C HIS A 464 -22.32 -0.11 -10.41
N GLU A 465 -23.55 0.39 -10.56
CA GLU A 465 -23.83 1.78 -10.91
C GLU A 465 -23.38 2.78 -9.84
N ASN A 466 -23.39 2.40 -8.56
CA ASN A 466 -22.96 3.27 -7.47
C ASN A 466 -21.47 3.62 -7.49
N ALA A 467 -20.64 2.89 -8.25
CA ALA A 467 -19.23 3.24 -8.41
C ALA A 467 -19.06 4.67 -8.96
N TRP A 468 -20.01 5.14 -9.80
CA TRP A 468 -20.03 6.52 -10.29
C TRP A 468 -20.24 7.57 -9.20
N ASP A 469 -20.98 7.25 -8.13
CA ASP A 469 -21.22 8.17 -7.01
C ASP A 469 -19.95 8.50 -6.23
N TYR A 470 -18.96 7.61 -6.30
CA TYR A 470 -17.66 7.80 -5.64
C TYR A 470 -16.64 8.58 -6.49
N VAL A 471 -16.94 8.91 -7.74
CA VAL A 471 -16.09 9.77 -8.57
C VAL A 471 -16.11 11.19 -8.00
N ARG A 472 -14.99 11.62 -7.42
CA ARG A 472 -14.85 12.92 -6.75
C ARG A 472 -14.35 13.99 -7.72
N ARG A 473 -15.10 14.17 -8.81
CA ARG A 473 -14.92 15.23 -9.81
C ARG A 473 -16.22 16.00 -9.95
N PRO A 474 -16.18 17.32 -10.23
CA PRO A 474 -17.40 18.13 -10.31
C PRO A 474 -18.41 17.64 -11.36
N ASP A 475 -17.89 17.12 -12.47
CA ASP A 475 -18.64 16.61 -13.61
C ASP A 475 -18.86 15.08 -13.59
N ARG A 476 -18.38 14.39 -12.55
CA ARG A 476 -18.41 12.93 -12.43
C ARG A 476 -17.68 12.20 -13.57
N ARG A 477 -16.73 12.87 -14.24
CA ARG A 477 -15.92 12.31 -15.34
C ARG A 477 -14.49 12.10 -14.88
N PHE A 478 -13.80 11.16 -15.53
CA PHE A 478 -12.38 10.92 -15.27
C PHE A 478 -11.53 11.99 -15.97
N THR A 479 -10.61 12.61 -15.27
CA THR A 479 -9.66 13.57 -15.83
C THR A 479 -8.43 12.83 -16.29
N LEU A 480 -8.31 12.55 -17.60
CA LEU A 480 -7.20 11.76 -18.13
C LEU A 480 -5.92 12.59 -18.28
N GLU A 481 -6.03 13.86 -18.60
CA GLU A 481 -4.88 14.73 -18.78
C GLU A 481 -4.20 15.05 -17.44
N ILE A 482 -3.04 14.44 -17.23
CA ILE A 482 -2.11 14.74 -16.13
C ILE A 482 -0.80 15.15 -16.79
N PRO A 483 -0.53 16.47 -16.97
CA PRO A 483 0.54 16.97 -17.82
C PRO A 483 1.92 16.42 -17.49
N GLU A 484 2.26 16.29 -16.20
CA GLU A 484 3.53 15.74 -15.74
C GLU A 484 3.71 14.26 -16.13
N LEU A 485 2.64 13.44 -16.15
CA LEU A 485 2.71 12.04 -16.53
C LEU A 485 2.70 11.86 -18.05
N ILE A 486 1.96 12.70 -18.78
CA ILE A 486 2.01 12.71 -20.25
C ILE A 486 3.41 13.14 -20.74
N SER A 487 4.01 14.16 -20.11
CA SER A 487 5.40 14.55 -20.37
C SER A 487 6.38 13.40 -20.10
N HIS A 488 6.18 12.68 -19.00
CA HIS A 488 7.02 11.54 -18.63
C HIS A 488 6.82 10.34 -19.58
N LEU A 489 5.59 10.07 -20.05
CA LEU A 489 5.36 9.07 -21.12
C LEU A 489 6.17 9.37 -22.38
N ARG A 490 6.20 10.65 -22.80
CA ARG A 490 7.00 11.06 -23.96
C ARG A 490 8.50 10.95 -23.72
N SER A 491 8.98 11.23 -22.50
CA SER A 491 10.41 11.13 -22.16
C SER A 491 10.95 9.70 -22.21
N LEU A 492 10.10 8.67 -22.03
CA LEU A 492 10.50 7.26 -22.16
C LEU A 492 11.19 6.94 -23.49
N ALA A 493 10.88 7.69 -24.57
CA ALA A 493 11.49 7.50 -25.87
C ALA A 493 13.02 7.67 -25.84
N THR A 494 13.53 8.53 -24.96
CA THR A 494 14.96 8.89 -24.86
C THR A 494 15.60 8.44 -23.54
N GLU A 495 14.83 8.00 -22.56
CA GLU A 495 15.36 7.54 -21.28
C GLU A 495 16.05 6.17 -21.40
N PRO A 496 17.09 5.89 -20.59
CA PRO A 496 17.69 4.57 -20.56
C PRO A 496 16.69 3.54 -20.00
N SER A 497 16.68 2.34 -20.56
CA SER A 497 15.88 1.22 -20.05
C SER A 497 16.61 0.37 -19.00
N SER A 498 17.79 0.79 -18.59
CA SER A 498 18.58 0.15 -17.53
C SER A 498 19.45 1.17 -16.82
N TRP A 499 19.58 1.02 -15.51
CA TRP A 499 20.48 1.79 -14.64
C TRP A 499 21.59 0.91 -14.05
N THR A 500 21.81 -0.28 -14.60
CA THR A 500 22.99 -1.10 -14.29
C THR A 500 24.24 -0.51 -14.93
N THR A 501 25.39 -0.83 -14.36
CA THR A 501 26.72 -0.39 -14.85
C THR A 501 27.64 -1.59 -15.02
N GLU A 502 28.83 -1.38 -15.61
CA GLU A 502 29.85 -2.45 -15.67
C GLU A 502 30.24 -2.94 -14.28
N GLU A 503 30.26 -2.06 -13.28
CA GLU A 503 30.56 -2.43 -11.90
C GLU A 503 29.39 -3.18 -11.22
N PHE A 504 28.15 -2.82 -11.52
CA PHE A 504 26.93 -3.42 -10.97
C PHE A 504 26.04 -3.92 -12.11
N PRO A 505 26.37 -5.05 -12.75
CA PRO A 505 25.71 -5.49 -13.99
C PRO A 505 24.37 -6.21 -13.76
N MET A 506 24.03 -6.53 -12.52
CA MET A 506 22.81 -7.26 -12.17
C MET A 506 21.78 -6.35 -11.51
N VAL A 507 20.53 -6.76 -11.53
CA VAL A 507 19.44 -6.12 -10.79
C VAL A 507 19.03 -7.00 -9.61
N LEU A 508 19.15 -6.46 -8.41
CA LEU A 508 18.63 -7.06 -7.19
C LEU A 508 17.20 -6.56 -6.92
N SER A 509 16.24 -7.48 -6.84
CA SER A 509 14.95 -7.26 -6.20
C SER A 509 15.10 -7.48 -4.70
N ALA A 510 15.21 -6.41 -3.93
CA ALA A 510 15.28 -6.43 -2.49
C ALA A 510 13.88 -6.54 -1.89
N GLY A 511 13.66 -7.52 -1.02
CA GLY A 511 12.40 -7.68 -0.29
C GLY A 511 11.31 -8.44 -1.06
N GLU A 512 11.65 -9.56 -1.69
CA GLU A 512 10.64 -10.49 -2.21
C GLU A 512 9.76 -11.04 -1.09
N ARG A 513 8.44 -11.08 -1.30
CA ARG A 513 7.53 -11.75 -0.38
C ARG A 513 7.58 -13.26 -0.60
N ARG A 514 7.89 -14.00 0.46
CA ARG A 514 7.81 -15.46 0.54
C ARG A 514 6.88 -15.88 1.67
N ALA A 515 6.52 -17.15 1.77
CA ALA A 515 5.49 -17.65 2.69
C ALA A 515 5.69 -17.29 4.17
N PHE A 516 6.93 -17.05 4.61
CA PHE A 516 7.26 -16.80 6.02
C PHE A 516 7.98 -15.45 6.25
N THR A 517 7.86 -14.51 5.33
CA THR A 517 8.67 -13.29 5.35
C THR A 517 7.85 -12.01 5.41
N ALA A 518 6.61 -12.08 5.92
CA ALA A 518 5.78 -10.89 6.03
C ALA A 518 6.26 -9.99 7.20
N ASN A 519 6.59 -8.74 6.89
CA ASN A 519 6.68 -7.61 7.83
C ASN A 519 7.53 -7.83 9.10
N THR A 520 8.58 -8.65 9.04
CA THR A 520 9.47 -8.94 10.19
C THR A 520 8.77 -9.55 11.43
N ILE A 521 7.59 -10.11 11.27
CA ILE A 521 6.79 -10.66 12.36
C ILE A 521 7.47 -11.89 12.98
N ILE A 522 8.09 -12.75 12.14
CA ILE A 522 8.74 -13.97 12.59
C ILE A 522 10.21 -13.69 12.86
N ARG A 523 10.55 -13.37 14.09
CA ARG A 523 11.92 -13.13 14.53
C ARG A 523 12.67 -14.41 14.85
N ASP A 524 12.01 -15.38 15.50
CA ASP A 524 12.59 -16.69 15.82
C ASP A 524 12.76 -17.53 14.54
N PRO A 525 14.01 -17.85 14.14
CA PRO A 525 14.26 -18.63 12.94
C PRO A 525 13.76 -20.08 13.02
N SER A 526 13.55 -20.63 14.21
CA SER A 526 13.03 -21.99 14.41
C SER A 526 11.60 -22.17 13.87
N TRP A 527 10.83 -21.08 13.75
CA TRP A 527 9.48 -21.08 13.18
C TRP A 527 9.49 -21.16 11.64
N ARG A 528 10.64 -20.96 11.02
CA ARG A 528 10.80 -21.02 9.57
C ARG A 528 11.17 -22.44 9.14
N ARG A 529 10.20 -23.22 8.75
CA ARG A 529 10.39 -24.63 8.33
C ARG A 529 11.08 -24.79 6.98
N ARG A 530 11.00 -23.75 6.13
CA ARG A 530 11.61 -23.70 4.79
C ARG A 530 12.27 -22.35 4.61
N ASP A 531 13.36 -22.32 3.83
CA ASP A 531 14.09 -21.11 3.51
C ASP A 531 14.42 -20.25 4.77
N ALA A 532 14.93 -20.93 5.81
CA ALA A 532 15.14 -20.32 7.14
C ALA A 532 16.09 -19.11 7.11
N GLN A 533 17.02 -19.08 6.17
CA GLN A 533 18.00 -18.01 5.99
C GLN A 533 17.65 -17.05 4.84
N GLY A 534 16.61 -17.32 4.05
CA GLY A 534 16.21 -16.47 2.94
C GLY A 534 17.21 -16.46 1.81
N ALA A 535 17.23 -17.54 1.02
CA ALA A 535 18.20 -17.70 -0.04
C ALA A 535 18.12 -16.61 -1.11
N LEU A 536 19.29 -16.24 -1.64
CA LEU A 536 19.45 -15.44 -2.84
C LEU A 536 19.02 -16.28 -4.05
N ARG A 537 17.97 -15.89 -4.74
CA ARG A 537 17.50 -16.52 -5.97
C ARG A 537 18.23 -15.95 -7.17
N LEU A 538 18.71 -16.84 -8.05
CA LEU A 538 19.31 -16.49 -9.33
C LEU A 538 18.98 -17.55 -10.39
N SER A 539 19.16 -17.17 -11.65
CA SER A 539 18.89 -18.03 -12.80
C SER A 539 19.94 -19.16 -12.92
N PRO A 540 19.60 -20.28 -13.60
CA PRO A 540 20.59 -21.32 -13.94
C PRO A 540 21.76 -20.78 -14.77
N ALA A 541 21.52 -19.80 -15.65
CA ALA A 541 22.57 -19.18 -16.46
C ALA A 541 23.57 -18.40 -15.58
N ASP A 542 23.07 -17.60 -14.64
CA ASP A 542 23.93 -16.87 -13.70
C ASP A 542 24.68 -17.84 -12.77
N ALA A 543 23.99 -18.86 -12.25
CA ALA A 543 24.62 -19.89 -11.42
C ALA A 543 25.81 -20.55 -12.13
N SER A 544 25.61 -20.91 -13.39
CA SER A 544 26.69 -21.49 -14.24
C SER A 544 27.84 -20.49 -14.44
N ALA A 545 27.55 -19.23 -14.71
CA ALA A 545 28.57 -18.18 -14.91
C ALA A 545 29.42 -17.96 -13.67
N TYR A 546 28.82 -18.01 -12.48
CA TYR A 546 29.51 -17.90 -11.20
C TYR A 546 30.04 -19.25 -10.68
N GLY A 547 29.71 -20.38 -11.31
CA GLY A 547 30.12 -21.73 -10.92
C GLY A 547 29.66 -22.11 -9.52
N VAL A 548 28.36 -21.87 -9.23
CA VAL A 548 27.70 -22.17 -7.95
C VAL A 548 26.46 -23.02 -8.15
N GLU A 549 26.09 -23.75 -7.10
CA GLU A 549 24.89 -24.55 -7.01
C GLU A 549 24.01 -24.08 -5.83
N SER A 550 22.76 -24.59 -5.78
CA SER A 550 21.89 -24.32 -4.62
C SER A 550 22.53 -24.85 -3.34
N GLY A 551 22.60 -24.00 -2.31
CA GLY A 551 23.26 -24.28 -1.04
C GLY A 551 24.65 -23.63 -0.90
N ASP A 552 25.28 -23.24 -1.99
CA ASP A 552 26.50 -22.44 -1.95
C ASP A 552 26.25 -21.03 -1.43
N SER A 553 27.30 -20.26 -1.21
CA SER A 553 27.20 -18.86 -0.76
C SER A 553 27.80 -17.92 -1.79
N LEU A 554 27.12 -16.80 -2.00
CA LEU A 554 27.62 -15.65 -2.75
C LEU A 554 27.54 -14.38 -1.92
N ARG A 555 28.45 -13.46 -2.19
CA ARG A 555 28.38 -12.09 -1.67
C ARG A 555 27.64 -11.22 -2.69
N VAL A 556 26.54 -10.63 -2.27
CA VAL A 556 25.83 -9.58 -3.01
C VAL A 556 26.43 -8.24 -2.62
N VAL A 557 26.86 -7.46 -3.57
CA VAL A 557 27.45 -6.13 -3.38
C VAL A 557 26.63 -5.11 -4.15
N THR A 558 26.32 -4.01 -3.48
CA THR A 558 25.66 -2.82 -4.06
C THR A 558 26.46 -1.58 -3.71
N GLU A 559 26.08 -0.43 -4.23
CA GLU A 559 26.68 0.86 -3.84
C GLU A 559 26.61 1.10 -2.33
N ARG A 560 25.59 0.57 -1.64
CA ARG A 560 25.33 0.84 -0.22
C ARG A 560 25.97 -0.15 0.74
N GLY A 561 26.25 -1.35 0.30
CA GLY A 561 26.77 -2.37 1.19
C GLY A 561 26.94 -3.72 0.52
N ALA A 562 27.32 -4.69 1.33
CA ALA A 562 27.50 -6.06 0.89
C ALA A 562 26.96 -7.04 1.95
N ALA A 563 26.42 -8.16 1.49
CA ALA A 563 25.96 -9.25 2.35
C ALA A 563 26.23 -10.61 1.71
N VAL A 564 26.49 -11.61 2.56
CA VAL A 564 26.62 -13.00 2.11
C VAL A 564 25.28 -13.70 2.25
N ALA A 565 24.85 -14.37 1.21
CA ALA A 565 23.58 -15.11 1.19
C ALA A 565 23.79 -16.51 0.61
N VAL A 566 23.00 -17.47 1.11
CA VAL A 566 22.90 -18.81 0.55
C VAL A 566 22.15 -18.75 -0.78
N VAL A 567 22.61 -19.49 -1.78
CA VAL A 567 22.07 -19.48 -3.14
C VAL A 567 20.90 -20.48 -3.28
N GLU A 568 19.86 -20.05 -3.99
CA GLU A 568 18.81 -20.91 -4.56
C GLU A 568 18.77 -20.69 -6.08
N VAL A 569 19.18 -21.71 -6.84
CA VAL A 569 19.12 -21.68 -8.31
C VAL A 569 17.70 -22.05 -8.74
N THR A 570 17.06 -21.20 -9.56
CA THR A 570 15.68 -21.40 -9.99
C THR A 570 15.42 -20.83 -11.39
N ASP A 571 14.62 -21.53 -12.17
CA ASP A 571 14.15 -21.12 -13.49
C ASP A 571 13.06 -20.03 -13.45
N GLN A 572 12.64 -19.65 -12.26
CA GLN A 572 11.74 -18.50 -12.07
C GLN A 572 12.43 -17.16 -12.34
N MET A 573 13.75 -17.10 -12.20
CA MET A 573 14.56 -15.90 -12.42
C MET A 573 15.10 -15.87 -13.85
N GLN A 574 15.10 -14.68 -14.46
CA GLN A 574 15.82 -14.44 -15.72
C GLN A 574 17.29 -14.09 -15.46
N ALA A 575 18.15 -14.27 -16.45
CA ALA A 575 19.56 -13.92 -16.33
C ALA A 575 19.75 -12.43 -16.00
N GLY A 576 20.71 -12.14 -15.13
CA GLY A 576 20.97 -10.78 -14.63
C GLY A 576 19.98 -10.25 -13.57
N HIS A 577 18.98 -11.05 -13.20
CA HIS A 577 18.01 -10.69 -12.16
C HIS A 577 18.14 -11.61 -10.95
N ILE A 578 18.40 -11.02 -9.78
CA ILE A 578 18.54 -11.73 -8.51
C ILE A 578 17.55 -11.22 -7.47
N SER A 579 17.20 -12.04 -6.49
CA SER A 579 16.16 -11.67 -5.51
C SER A 579 16.50 -12.16 -4.10
N LEU A 580 16.34 -11.26 -3.13
CA LEU A 580 16.40 -11.54 -1.68
C LEU A 580 15.02 -11.33 -1.05
N PRO A 581 14.60 -12.17 -0.08
CA PRO A 581 13.33 -12.00 0.60
C PRO A 581 13.39 -10.88 1.65
N ASN A 582 12.24 -10.29 1.97
CA ASN A 582 12.09 -9.41 3.12
C ASN A 582 11.91 -10.20 4.44
N GLY A 583 11.91 -9.50 5.57
CA GLY A 583 11.62 -10.07 6.89
C GLY A 583 12.74 -10.91 7.51
N LEU A 584 13.96 -10.81 6.98
CA LEU A 584 15.16 -11.50 7.44
C LEU A 584 16.23 -10.50 7.89
N GLY A 585 17.30 -10.97 8.52
CA GLY A 585 18.32 -10.09 9.07
C GLY A 585 17.83 -9.33 10.31
N VAL A 586 16.81 -9.81 10.99
CA VAL A 586 16.31 -9.25 12.26
C VAL A 586 16.99 -9.91 13.44
N SER A 587 17.23 -9.13 14.50
CA SER A 587 17.90 -9.60 15.71
C SER A 587 17.07 -10.61 16.49
N HIS A 588 17.68 -11.71 16.89
CA HIS A 588 17.13 -12.75 17.77
C HIS A 588 18.24 -13.28 18.69
N ASP A 589 17.89 -13.98 19.77
CA ASP A 589 18.86 -14.53 20.73
C ASP A 589 19.86 -15.49 20.08
N SER A 590 19.47 -16.19 19.02
CA SER A 590 20.34 -17.07 18.22
C SER A 590 21.18 -16.34 17.16
N GLY A 591 21.16 -15.01 17.13
CA GLY A 591 21.88 -14.20 16.15
C GLY A 591 20.96 -13.45 15.18
N THR A 592 21.48 -13.11 14.00
CA THR A 592 20.76 -12.36 12.96
C THR A 592 20.68 -13.21 11.69
N PRO A 593 19.73 -14.15 11.59
CA PRO A 593 19.66 -15.08 10.46
C PRO A 593 19.23 -14.39 9.17
N GLY A 594 19.93 -14.72 8.08
CA GLY A 594 19.66 -14.21 6.74
C GLY A 594 20.12 -12.78 6.53
N VAL A 595 19.72 -12.20 5.41
CA VAL A 595 20.13 -10.86 4.97
C VAL A 595 18.98 -9.86 5.18
N ALA A 596 19.29 -8.71 5.76
CA ALA A 596 18.41 -7.52 5.76
C ALA A 596 18.54 -6.82 4.40
N PRO A 597 17.60 -6.96 3.47
CA PRO A 597 17.79 -6.49 2.10
C PRO A 597 17.88 -4.96 2.00
N ASN A 598 17.33 -4.23 2.97
CA ASN A 598 17.35 -2.76 2.97
C ASN A 598 18.71 -2.15 3.40
N GLU A 599 19.62 -2.94 3.91
CA GLU A 599 21.03 -2.54 4.05
C GLU A 599 21.74 -2.39 2.69
N LEU A 600 21.18 -3.01 1.63
CA LEU A 600 21.71 -3.00 0.29
C LEU A 600 21.02 -1.97 -0.63
N THR A 601 19.92 -1.34 -0.19
CA THR A 601 19.15 -0.37 -0.98
C THR A 601 19.58 1.06 -0.72
N SER A 602 19.36 1.97 -1.69
CA SER A 602 19.72 3.38 -1.60
C SER A 602 18.48 4.25 -1.39
N LEU A 603 18.56 5.25 -0.50
CA LEU A 603 17.49 6.25 -0.34
C LEU A 603 17.40 7.23 -1.52
N HIS A 604 18.46 7.32 -2.35
CA HIS A 604 18.48 8.22 -3.51
C HIS A 604 17.78 7.63 -4.74
N HIS A 605 17.69 6.30 -4.83
CA HIS A 605 16.94 5.64 -5.88
C HIS A 605 15.45 5.63 -5.52
N ARG A 606 14.73 6.63 -6.04
CA ARG A 606 13.31 6.85 -5.74
C ARG A 606 12.57 7.44 -6.93
N ASP A 607 11.26 7.24 -6.97
CA ASP A 607 10.39 7.86 -7.96
C ASP A 607 10.46 9.39 -7.85
N PHE A 608 10.55 10.07 -8.99
CA PHE A 608 10.75 11.52 -9.05
C PHE A 608 9.57 12.32 -8.50
N LEU A 609 8.35 11.75 -8.55
CA LEU A 609 7.13 12.42 -8.15
C LEU A 609 6.67 11.99 -6.76
N ALA A 610 6.56 10.68 -6.54
CA ALA A 610 6.01 10.11 -5.30
C ALA A 610 7.07 9.82 -4.22
N GLY A 611 8.35 9.80 -4.60
CA GLY A 611 9.45 9.50 -3.69
C GLY A 611 9.49 8.03 -3.21
N THR A 612 8.76 7.12 -3.86
CA THR A 612 8.79 5.70 -3.54
C THR A 612 10.14 5.09 -3.89
N PRO A 613 10.74 4.23 -3.03
CA PRO A 613 12.08 3.67 -3.25
C PRO A 613 12.08 2.57 -4.33
N TRP A 614 13.23 2.40 -4.99
CA TRP A 614 13.44 1.34 -5.98
C TRP A 614 13.89 0.03 -5.33
N HIS A 615 13.13 -0.49 -4.36
CA HIS A 615 13.46 -1.79 -3.76
C HIS A 615 13.47 -2.96 -4.76
N LYS A 616 12.75 -2.83 -5.88
CA LYS A 616 12.68 -3.88 -6.92
C LYS A 616 13.69 -3.66 -8.05
N TYR A 617 14.50 -2.61 -7.94
CA TYR A 617 15.55 -2.31 -8.90
C TYR A 617 16.79 -1.74 -8.22
N VAL A 618 17.65 -2.62 -7.72
CA VAL A 618 18.91 -2.21 -7.09
C VAL A 618 20.07 -2.74 -7.92
N PRO A 619 20.88 -1.87 -8.56
CA PRO A 619 22.09 -2.31 -9.24
C PRO A 619 23.03 -3.07 -8.29
N ALA A 620 23.50 -4.23 -8.69
CA ALA A 620 24.28 -5.14 -7.85
C ALA A 620 25.32 -5.93 -8.66
N ARG A 621 26.31 -6.48 -7.96
CA ARG A 621 27.19 -7.52 -8.46
C ARG A 621 27.29 -8.68 -7.48
N LEU A 622 27.71 -9.83 -7.99
CA LEU A 622 27.97 -11.01 -7.18
C LEU A 622 29.47 -11.30 -7.11
N GLU A 623 29.92 -11.72 -5.95
CA GLU A 623 31.30 -12.15 -5.70
C GLU A 623 31.29 -13.54 -5.05
N ARG A 624 32.26 -14.39 -5.39
CA ARG A 624 32.46 -15.65 -4.67
C ARG A 624 32.97 -15.37 -3.24
N VAL A 625 32.53 -16.19 -2.29
CA VAL A 625 32.93 -16.12 -0.87
C VAL A 625 34.10 -17.03 -0.62
#